data_5547032e51089a786dc556caca801d13
#
_entry.id   5547032e51089a786dc556caca801d13
#
_cell.length_a   1.000
_cell.length_b   1.000
_cell.length_c   1.000
_cell.angle_alpha   90.00
_cell.angle_beta   90.00
_cell.angle_gamma   90.00
#
_symmetry.space_group_name_H-M   'P 1'
#
loop_
_entity.id
_entity.type
_entity.pdbx_description
1 polymer ?
#
loop_
_entity_poly.entity_id
_entity_poly.type
_entity_poly.pdbx_seq_one_letter_code
_entity_poly.pdbx_strand_id
1 'polypeptide(L)'
;MVLPETTRHRIQETLATYCVERVPEGLRHEIKLGYQIRTTAVTLYQERLADPGGWTKLVVAQLRYNVGLNHWKLYCSNRRSFGRWHRYDLAPPAPSIEPLLAEIDHDPTGIFWG
;
A
#
# COMPACT_ATOMS: atom_id res chain seq x y z
N MET A 1 -9.41 17.74 -2.90
CA MET A 1 -9.81 16.93 -4.05
C MET A 1 -9.89 15.48 -3.65
N VAL A 2 -10.83 14.72 -4.17
CA VAL A 2 -11.02 13.31 -3.83
C VAL A 2 -10.92 12.46 -5.09
N LEU A 3 -10.77 11.14 -4.92
CA LEU A 3 -10.75 10.21 -6.04
C LEU A 3 -12.10 10.22 -6.77
N PRO A 4 -12.09 10.14 -8.13
CA PRO A 4 -13.32 9.90 -8.86
C PRO A 4 -14.00 8.62 -8.36
N GLU A 5 -15.31 8.60 -8.30
CA GLU A 5 -16.06 7.49 -7.70
C GLU A 5 -15.77 6.15 -8.38
N THR A 6 -15.71 6.13 -9.71
CA THR A 6 -15.40 4.92 -10.46
C THR A 6 -13.99 4.41 -10.17
N THR A 7 -13.02 5.32 -10.07
CA THR A 7 -11.65 4.98 -9.71
C THR A 7 -11.60 4.41 -8.30
N ARG A 8 -12.27 5.06 -7.35
CA ARG A 8 -12.32 4.62 -5.97
C ARG A 8 -12.89 3.20 -5.86
N HIS A 9 -14.01 2.94 -6.54
CA HIS A 9 -14.64 1.63 -6.53
C HIS A 9 -13.72 0.54 -7.07
N ARG A 10 -13.06 0.82 -8.19
CA ARG A 10 -12.13 -0.13 -8.83
C ARG A 10 -10.95 -0.47 -7.92
N ILE A 11 -10.33 0.54 -7.30
CA ILE A 11 -9.18 0.28 -6.43
C ILE A 11 -9.59 -0.42 -5.14
N GLN A 12 -10.80 -0.17 -4.62
CA GLN A 12 -11.28 -0.88 -3.45
C GLN A 12 -11.40 -2.38 -3.72
N GLU A 13 -11.91 -2.78 -4.87
CA GLU A 13 -11.99 -4.18 -5.26
C GLU A 13 -10.60 -4.80 -5.41
N THR A 14 -9.72 -4.12 -6.12
CA THR A 14 -8.35 -4.60 -6.34
C THR A 14 -7.59 -4.76 -5.03
N LEU A 15 -7.69 -3.77 -4.14
CA LEU A 15 -6.98 -3.78 -2.87
C LEU A 15 -7.55 -4.79 -1.89
N ALA A 16 -8.86 -4.98 -1.88
CA ALA A 16 -9.48 -6.00 -1.01
C ALA A 16 -8.95 -7.39 -1.37
N THR A 17 -8.90 -7.71 -2.67
CA THR A 17 -8.35 -8.98 -3.15
C THR A 17 -6.86 -9.10 -2.84
N TYR A 18 -6.10 -8.03 -3.12
CA TYR A 18 -4.66 -7.99 -2.85
C TYR A 18 -4.35 -8.29 -1.39
N CYS A 19 -5.04 -7.61 -0.48
CA CYS A 19 -4.79 -7.76 0.96
C CYS A 19 -5.11 -9.17 1.47
N VAL A 20 -6.14 -9.80 0.93
CA VAL A 20 -6.49 -11.17 1.32
C VAL A 20 -5.48 -12.17 0.77
N GLU A 21 -5.13 -12.05 -0.50
CA GLU A 21 -4.25 -13.02 -1.17
C GLU A 21 -2.80 -12.99 -0.68
N ARG A 22 -2.33 -11.87 -0.15
CA ARG A 22 -0.94 -11.73 0.30
C ARG A 22 -0.67 -12.35 1.66
N VAL A 23 -1.71 -12.70 2.42
CA VAL A 23 -1.54 -13.32 3.73
C VAL A 23 -1.97 -14.79 3.63
N PRO A 24 -1.05 -15.75 3.84
CA PRO A 24 -1.40 -17.17 3.86
C PRO A 24 -2.46 -17.46 4.92
N GLU A 25 -3.37 -18.38 4.64
CA GLU A 25 -4.46 -18.70 5.56
C GLU A 25 -3.97 -19.06 6.96
N GLY A 26 -2.88 -19.79 7.05
CA GLY A 26 -2.32 -20.20 8.35
C GLY A 26 -1.76 -19.04 9.17
N LEU A 27 -1.58 -17.87 8.58
CA LEU A 27 -1.03 -16.70 9.27
C LEU A 27 -2.05 -15.58 9.50
N ARG A 28 -3.30 -15.75 9.05
CA ARG A 28 -4.33 -14.71 9.15
C ARG A 28 -4.69 -14.33 10.59
N HIS A 29 -4.42 -15.19 11.54
CA HIS A 29 -4.63 -14.87 12.95
C HIS A 29 -3.49 -14.06 13.56
N GLU A 30 -2.36 -13.95 12.87
CA GLU A 30 -1.17 -13.21 13.33
C GLU A 30 -0.81 -12.02 12.47
N ILE A 31 -1.20 -12.03 11.19
CA ILE A 31 -0.84 -11.00 10.21
C ILE A 31 -2.07 -10.59 9.43
N LYS A 32 -2.25 -9.28 9.28
CA LYS A 32 -3.30 -8.71 8.44
C LYS A 32 -2.71 -7.64 7.55
N LEU A 33 -3.18 -7.57 6.31
CA LEU A 33 -2.92 -6.45 5.42
C LEU A 33 -4.19 -5.64 5.25
N GLY A 34 -4.05 -4.32 5.23
CA GLY A 34 -5.17 -3.44 5.03
C GLY A 34 -4.77 -2.21 4.25
N TYR A 35 -5.76 -1.40 3.92
CA TYR A 35 -5.52 -0.15 3.23
C TYR A 35 -6.46 0.92 3.77
N GLN A 36 -6.05 2.16 3.60
CA GLN A 36 -6.85 3.31 3.99
C GLN A 36 -6.80 4.32 2.86
N ILE A 37 -7.97 4.77 2.42
CA ILE A 37 -8.09 5.81 1.39
C ILE A 37 -8.35 7.14 2.09
N ARG A 38 -7.51 8.13 1.80
CA ARG A 38 -7.68 9.48 2.31
C ARG A 38 -7.43 10.46 1.17
N THR A 39 -8.43 11.23 0.80
CA THR A 39 -8.43 12.11 -0.35
C THR A 39 -8.02 11.38 -1.63
N THR A 40 -6.84 11.60 -2.18
CA THR A 40 -6.33 10.92 -3.38
C THR A 40 -5.20 9.94 -3.07
N ALA A 41 -4.97 9.65 -1.79
CA ALA A 41 -3.89 8.77 -1.36
C ALA A 41 -4.43 7.47 -0.76
N VAL A 42 -3.78 6.37 -1.09
CA VAL A 42 -4.05 5.05 -0.52
C VAL A 42 -2.82 4.62 0.25
N THR A 43 -2.99 4.35 1.54
CA THR A 43 -1.91 3.83 2.39
C THR A 43 -2.13 2.35 2.64
N LEU A 44 -1.13 1.54 2.29
CA LEU A 44 -1.11 0.12 2.61
C LEU A 44 -0.39 -0.07 3.94
N TYR A 45 -0.96 -0.89 4.80
CA TYR A 45 -0.35 -1.18 6.10
C TYR A 45 -0.44 -2.67 6.42
N GLN A 46 0.47 -3.11 7.28
CA GLN A 46 0.49 -4.46 7.81
C GLN A 46 0.25 -4.39 9.30
N GLU A 47 -0.62 -5.27 9.81
CA GLU A 47 -0.82 -5.43 11.24
C GLU A 47 -0.28 -6.79 11.65
N ARG A 48 0.51 -6.82 12.72
CA ARG A 48 1.05 -8.05 13.28
C ARG A 48 0.66 -8.17 14.72
N LEU A 49 0.33 -9.39 15.13
CA LEU A 49 0.06 -9.69 16.52
C LEU A 49 1.40 -9.85 17.25
N ALA A 50 1.64 -8.99 18.23
CA ALA A 50 2.83 -9.05 19.06
C ALA A 50 2.44 -9.54 20.46
N ASP A 51 3.12 -10.56 20.95
CA ASP A 51 2.89 -11.08 22.30
C ASP A 51 3.93 -10.46 23.25
N PRO A 52 3.50 -9.80 24.38
CA PRO A 52 2.12 -9.63 24.85
C PRO A 52 1.40 -8.36 24.39
N GLY A 53 1.94 -7.60 23.45
CA GLY A 53 1.54 -6.25 23.18
C GLY A 53 0.28 -6.06 22.30
N GLY A 54 -0.38 -7.12 21.80
CA GLY A 54 -1.52 -7.00 20.90
C GLY A 54 -1.09 -6.68 19.47
N TRP A 55 -1.97 -6.00 18.70
CA TRP A 55 -1.71 -5.72 17.29
C TRP A 55 -0.84 -4.48 17.10
N THR A 56 0.20 -4.61 16.29
CA THR A 56 1.07 -3.49 15.89
C THR A 56 0.88 -3.19 14.42
N LYS A 57 0.70 -1.93 14.09
CA LYS A 57 0.45 -1.46 12.73
C LYS A 57 1.71 -0.83 12.13
N LEU A 58 2.11 -1.30 10.95
CA LEU A 58 3.25 -0.77 10.22
C LEU A 58 2.81 -0.36 8.82
N VAL A 59 3.17 0.85 8.40
CA VAL A 59 2.90 1.28 7.03
C VAL A 59 3.85 0.59 6.07
N VAL A 60 3.34 0.18 4.91
CA VAL A 60 4.11 -0.53 3.89
C VAL A 60 4.43 0.38 2.73
N ALA A 61 3.40 1.01 2.15
CA ALA A 61 3.53 1.84 0.95
C ALA A 61 2.37 2.81 0.86
N GLN A 62 2.54 3.84 0.02
CA GLN A 62 1.46 4.76 -0.28
C GLN A 62 1.36 4.94 -1.79
N LEU A 63 0.15 4.91 -2.31
CA LEU A 63 -0.16 5.15 -3.71
C LEU A 63 -0.89 6.49 -3.78
N ARG A 64 -0.37 7.42 -4.59
CA ARG A 64 -0.97 8.75 -4.74
C ARG A 64 -1.44 8.97 -6.16
N TYR A 65 -2.70 9.37 -6.29
CA TYR A 65 -3.34 9.61 -7.59
C TYR A 65 -3.29 11.08 -7.94
N ASN A 66 -2.87 11.35 -9.18
CA ASN A 66 -2.94 12.70 -9.75
C ASN A 66 -4.16 12.74 -10.68
N VAL A 67 -5.18 13.50 -10.29
CA VAL A 67 -6.43 13.58 -11.04
C VAL A 67 -6.22 14.23 -12.41
N GLY A 68 -5.38 15.26 -12.49
CA GLY A 68 -5.11 15.96 -13.76
C GLY A 68 -4.38 15.10 -14.77
N LEU A 69 -3.47 14.25 -14.33
CA LEU A 69 -2.67 13.40 -15.21
C LEU A 69 -3.23 11.97 -15.31
N ASN A 70 -4.23 11.67 -14.52
CA ASN A 70 -4.88 10.34 -14.49
C ASN A 70 -3.86 9.22 -14.32
N HIS A 71 -2.95 9.38 -13.36
CA HIS A 71 -1.97 8.35 -13.05
C HIS A 71 -1.67 8.26 -11.56
N TRP A 72 -1.11 7.12 -11.15
CA TRP A 72 -0.69 6.83 -9.80
C TRP A 72 0.82 6.84 -9.67
N LYS A 73 1.31 7.30 -8.54
CA LYS A 73 2.74 7.23 -8.17
C LYS A 73 2.89 6.44 -6.88
N LEU A 74 4.01 5.73 -6.78
CA LEU A 74 4.33 4.91 -5.62
C LEU A 74 5.26 5.67 -4.69
N TYR A 75 4.97 5.59 -3.39
CA TYR A 75 5.76 6.19 -2.33
C TYR A 75 6.13 5.13 -1.30
N CYS A 76 7.31 5.26 -0.72
CA CYS A 76 7.80 4.40 0.33
C CYS A 76 8.09 5.20 1.59
N SER A 77 8.10 4.51 2.73
CA SER A 77 8.45 5.11 4.01
C SER A 77 9.74 4.48 4.51
N ASN A 78 10.72 5.31 4.81
CA ASN A 78 11.97 4.86 5.39
C ASN A 78 11.87 4.99 6.91
N ARG A 79 12.17 3.92 7.65
CA ARG A 79 12.14 3.94 9.12
C ARG A 79 13.06 5.03 9.70
N ARG A 80 14.15 5.36 8.99
CA ARG A 80 15.08 6.41 9.39
C ARG A 80 14.52 7.82 9.23
N SER A 81 13.46 7.99 8.45
CA SER A 81 12.84 9.28 8.20
C SER A 81 11.59 9.52 9.04
N PHE A 82 11.38 8.73 10.10
CA PHE A 82 10.29 8.90 11.06
C PHE A 82 8.90 8.92 10.42
N GLY A 83 8.67 8.00 9.48
CA GLY A 83 7.38 7.88 8.82
C GLY A 83 7.13 8.86 7.68
N ARG A 84 8.13 9.60 7.25
CA ARG A 84 7.99 10.46 6.09
C ARG A 84 7.90 9.66 4.82
N TRP A 85 7.06 10.11 3.89
CA TRP A 85 6.89 9.46 2.61
C TRP A 85 7.88 10.03 1.60
N HIS A 86 8.54 9.13 0.87
CA HIS A 86 9.47 9.45 -0.20
C HIS A 86 8.99 8.82 -1.49
N ARG A 87 9.15 9.53 -2.59
CA ARG A 87 8.80 8.97 -3.88
C ARG A 87 9.69 7.77 -4.18
N TYR A 88 9.06 6.68 -4.62
CA TYR A 88 9.78 5.48 -5.05
C TYR A 88 10.05 5.58 -6.55
N ASP A 89 11.30 5.86 -6.92
CA ASP A 89 11.66 6.21 -8.30
C ASP A 89 11.85 5.01 -9.24
N LEU A 90 11.94 3.79 -8.70
CA LEU A 90 12.14 2.59 -9.50
C LEU A 90 10.90 2.14 -10.25
N ALA A 91 9.73 2.65 -9.87
CA ALA A 91 8.47 2.38 -10.56
C ALA A 91 7.96 3.65 -11.21
N PRO A 92 7.78 3.67 -12.54
CA PRO A 92 7.24 4.85 -13.21
C PRO A 92 5.76 5.05 -12.84
N PRO A 93 5.23 6.28 -12.97
CA PRO A 93 3.81 6.51 -12.79
C PRO A 93 3.00 5.61 -13.72
N ALA A 94 1.86 5.13 -13.26
CA ALA A 94 1.03 4.19 -14.01
C ALA A 94 -0.44 4.61 -13.98
N PRO A 95 -1.21 4.33 -15.05
CA PRO A 95 -2.63 4.69 -15.09
C PRO A 95 -3.49 3.82 -14.16
N SER A 96 -2.95 2.71 -13.66
CA SER A 96 -3.63 1.83 -12.72
C SER A 96 -2.68 1.43 -11.60
N ILE A 97 -3.21 0.86 -10.50
CA ILE A 97 -2.40 0.50 -9.35
C ILE A 97 -1.71 -0.86 -9.49
N GLU A 98 -2.18 -1.72 -10.39
CA GLU A 98 -1.67 -3.08 -10.51
C GLU A 98 -0.15 -3.16 -10.75
N PRO A 99 0.44 -2.36 -11.68
CA PRO A 99 1.90 -2.39 -11.84
C PRO A 99 2.65 -1.94 -10.59
N LEU A 100 2.07 -1.00 -9.83
CA LEU A 100 2.68 -0.52 -8.59
C LEU A 100 2.59 -1.56 -7.49
N LEU A 101 1.48 -2.29 -7.41
CA LEU A 101 1.35 -3.41 -6.48
C LEU A 101 2.34 -4.53 -6.81
N ALA A 102 2.57 -4.79 -8.09
CA ALA A 102 3.55 -5.76 -8.53
C ALA A 102 4.97 -5.36 -8.10
N GLU A 103 5.29 -4.08 -8.16
CA GLU A 103 6.59 -3.58 -7.71
C GLU A 103 6.73 -3.73 -6.19
N ILE A 104 5.68 -3.50 -5.43
CA ILE A 104 5.67 -3.71 -3.98
C ILE A 104 5.93 -5.19 -3.67
N ASP A 105 5.31 -6.10 -4.41
CA ASP A 105 5.52 -7.54 -4.23
C ASP A 105 6.95 -7.97 -4.56
N HIS A 106 7.50 -7.43 -5.64
CA HIS A 106 8.85 -7.74 -6.06
C HIS A 106 9.88 -7.20 -5.07
N ASP A 107 9.62 -5.99 -4.54
CA ASP A 107 10.41 -5.33 -3.50
C ASP A 107 11.93 -5.48 -3.71
N PRO A 108 12.47 -4.99 -4.86
CA PRO A 108 13.86 -5.26 -5.21
C PRO A 108 14.87 -4.64 -4.24
N THR A 109 14.49 -3.60 -3.52
CA THR A 109 15.37 -2.94 -2.54
C THR A 109 15.08 -3.34 -1.10
N GLY A 110 14.01 -4.10 -0.86
CA GLY A 110 13.59 -4.48 0.48
C GLY A 110 12.95 -3.35 1.28
N ILE A 111 12.59 -2.24 0.64
CA ILE A 111 12.09 -1.07 1.38
C ILE A 111 10.64 -1.21 1.84
N PHE A 112 9.85 -2.09 1.19
CA PHE A 112 8.44 -2.28 1.55
C PHE A 112 8.26 -3.34 2.64
N TRP A 113 8.89 -4.48 2.47
CA TRP A 113 8.72 -5.60 3.39
C TRP A 113 9.94 -5.87 4.28
N GLY A 114 11.06 -5.31 3.92
CA GLY A 114 12.31 -5.51 4.64
C GLY A 114 13.11 -6.63 4.05
#